data_07a46bc72663d735d6b17b7dd84cfc60
#
_entry.id   07a46bc72663d735d6b17b7dd84cfc60
#
_cell.length_a   1.000
_cell.length_b   1.000
_cell.length_c   1.000
_cell.angle_alpha   90.00
_cell.angle_beta   90.00
_cell.angle_gamma   90.00
#
_symmetry.space_group_name_H-M   'P 1'
#
loop_
_entity.id
_entity.type
_entity.pdbx_description
1 polymer ?
#
loop_
_entity_poly.entity_id
_entity_poly.type
_entity_poly.pdbx_seq_one_letter_code
_entity_poly.pdbx_strand_id
1 'polypeptide(L)'
;MALASHLGAWLLGTVKNTTGTTAGSIRNMGAAVVTQSNTLAYTDTSAKQLFVLPAGAQILSFTVDVPTAFNSGTNNVITISDPSANSLATVTATSANITVGRATVAVTGAQIAEYINVGTTDFIVSATFAGTGTTATTGLATITVQYVVRNSDGTYAPTAYTA
;
A
#
# COMPACT_ATOMS: atom_id res chain seq x y z
N MET A 1 -37.40 1.04 14.27
CA MET A 1 -37.06 0.14 13.13
C MET A 1 -35.83 0.74 12.46
N ALA A 2 -34.65 0.19 12.70
CA ALA A 2 -33.39 0.79 12.27
C ALA A 2 -33.00 0.29 10.87
N LEU A 3 -33.64 0.79 9.86
CA LEU A 3 -33.31 0.45 8.46
C LEU A 3 -31.95 1.02 8.03
N ALA A 4 -31.51 2.14 8.64
CA ALA A 4 -30.26 2.78 8.29
C ALA A 4 -29.01 1.99 8.72
N SER A 5 -29.09 1.21 9.79
CA SER A 5 -27.97 0.40 10.26
C SER A 5 -27.70 -0.81 9.36
N HIS A 6 -28.67 -1.27 8.59
CA HIS A 6 -28.50 -2.37 7.65
C HIS A 6 -27.71 -1.95 6.40
N LEU A 7 -27.95 -0.74 5.91
CA LEU A 7 -27.24 -0.26 4.72
C LEU A 7 -25.77 0.02 5.01
N GLY A 8 -25.44 0.56 6.18
CA GLY A 8 -24.06 0.79 6.59
C GLY A 8 -23.26 -0.50 6.77
N ALA A 9 -23.84 -1.49 7.44
CA ALA A 9 -23.22 -2.79 7.65
C ALA A 9 -23.02 -3.56 6.34
N TRP A 10 -23.95 -3.48 5.42
CA TRP A 10 -23.87 -4.13 4.13
C TRP A 10 -22.85 -3.46 3.19
N LEU A 11 -22.81 -2.15 3.19
CA LEU A 11 -21.92 -1.39 2.32
C LEU A 11 -20.45 -1.52 2.73
N LEU A 12 -20.19 -1.71 4.03
CA LEU A 12 -18.84 -1.84 4.58
C LEU A 12 -18.43 -3.31 4.81
N GLY A 13 -19.25 -4.29 4.43
CA GLY A 13 -18.97 -5.70 4.68
C GLY A 13 -18.92 -6.05 6.17
N THR A 14 -19.48 -5.20 7.02
CA THR A 14 -19.49 -5.41 8.45
C THR A 14 -20.58 -6.36 8.89
N VAL A 15 -20.33 -7.08 9.96
CA VAL A 15 -21.16 -8.16 10.47
C VAL A 15 -22.59 -7.71 10.76
N LYS A 16 -23.55 -8.41 10.22
CA LYS A 16 -24.88 -8.42 10.77
C LYS A 16 -24.83 -9.17 12.11
N ASN A 17 -25.02 -8.44 13.19
CA ASN A 17 -25.10 -9.06 14.52
C ASN A 17 -26.36 -9.94 14.57
N THR A 18 -26.16 -11.24 14.38
CA THR A 18 -27.21 -12.24 14.61
C THR A 18 -27.00 -12.81 15.98
N THR A 19 -27.91 -12.47 16.89
CA THR A 19 -27.97 -13.10 18.22
C THR A 19 -28.02 -14.61 18.10
N GLY A 20 -27.13 -15.29 18.79
CA GLY A 20 -27.38 -16.67 19.21
C GLY A 20 -26.55 -17.76 18.55
N THR A 21 -25.59 -17.50 17.66
CA THR A 21 -24.70 -18.56 17.20
C THR A 21 -23.28 -18.06 17.00
N THR A 22 -22.31 -18.86 17.37
CA THR A 22 -20.88 -18.65 17.18
C THR A 22 -20.52 -18.34 15.72
N ALA A 23 -21.27 -18.85 14.78
CA ALA A 23 -21.11 -18.56 13.36
C ALA A 23 -21.42 -17.10 13.00
N GLY A 24 -22.22 -16.38 13.78
CA GLY A 24 -22.52 -14.96 13.57
C GLY A 24 -21.37 -14.04 13.94
N SER A 25 -20.57 -14.39 14.92
CA SER A 25 -19.45 -13.56 15.39
C SER A 25 -18.19 -13.67 14.52
N ILE A 26 -18.08 -14.73 13.75
CA ILE A 26 -16.92 -14.98 12.86
C ILE A 26 -17.25 -14.62 11.41
N ARG A 27 -18.53 -14.59 11.07
CA ARG A 27 -19.01 -14.36 9.71
C ARG A 27 -18.89 -12.88 9.33
N ASN A 28 -18.28 -12.60 8.20
CA ASN A 28 -18.23 -11.27 7.60
C ASN A 28 -17.38 -10.22 8.35
N MET A 29 -16.27 -10.63 8.94
CA MET A 29 -15.23 -9.67 9.32
C MET A 29 -14.51 -9.19 8.04
N GLY A 30 -15.25 -8.59 7.14
CA GLY A 30 -14.72 -8.04 5.90
C GLY A 30 -14.13 -6.67 6.14
N ALA A 31 -12.91 -6.45 5.71
CA ALA A 31 -12.32 -5.14 5.56
C ALA A 31 -12.43 -4.68 4.12
N ALA A 32 -12.78 -3.42 3.90
CA ALA A 32 -12.74 -2.85 2.56
C ALA A 32 -11.28 -2.65 2.14
N VAL A 33 -10.92 -3.16 0.96
CA VAL A 33 -9.61 -2.86 0.35
C VAL A 33 -9.68 -1.46 -0.24
N VAL A 34 -8.82 -0.59 0.24
CA VAL A 34 -8.64 0.76 -0.29
C VAL A 34 -7.43 0.76 -1.21
N THR A 35 -7.53 1.49 -2.31
CA THR A 35 -6.48 1.61 -3.30
C THR A 35 -6.17 3.08 -3.53
N GLN A 36 -4.88 3.45 -3.49
CA GLN A 36 -4.39 4.76 -3.89
C GLN A 36 -3.33 4.60 -4.97
N SER A 37 -3.30 5.51 -5.94
CA SER A 37 -2.32 5.52 -7.03
C SER A 37 -1.69 6.89 -7.19
N ASN A 38 -0.39 6.91 -7.47
CA ASN A 38 0.36 8.14 -7.76
C ASN A 38 1.49 7.83 -8.75
N THR A 39 2.12 8.85 -9.31
CA THR A 39 3.15 8.72 -10.33
C THR A 39 4.54 9.07 -9.79
N LEU A 40 5.55 8.38 -10.31
CA LEU A 40 6.96 8.64 -10.09
C LEU A 40 7.65 8.83 -11.45
N ALA A 41 8.33 9.97 -11.64
CA ALA A 41 9.09 10.26 -12.85
C ALA A 41 10.60 9.99 -12.63
N TYR A 42 11.35 9.87 -13.72
CA TYR A 42 12.81 9.73 -13.67
C TYR A 42 13.53 10.91 -13.01
N THR A 43 12.85 12.07 -12.93
CA THR A 43 13.36 13.27 -12.24
C THR A 43 13.18 13.24 -10.72
N ASP A 44 12.36 12.32 -10.20
CA ASP A 44 12.08 12.19 -8.76
C ASP A 44 13.21 11.40 -8.08
N THR A 45 14.40 12.00 -8.03
CA THR A 45 15.62 11.42 -7.43
C THR A 45 15.72 11.64 -5.94
N SER A 46 14.84 12.45 -5.37
CA SER A 46 14.66 12.64 -3.93
C SER A 46 13.33 12.01 -3.49
N ALA A 47 13.17 11.74 -2.20
CA ALA A 47 11.96 11.13 -1.66
C ALA A 47 10.73 11.98 -1.98
N LYS A 48 9.87 11.47 -2.84
CA LYS A 48 8.60 12.06 -3.21
C LYS A 48 7.50 11.37 -2.43
N GLN A 49 6.73 12.12 -1.66
CA GLN A 49 5.55 11.59 -1.00
C GLN A 49 4.53 11.13 -2.03
N LEU A 50 4.11 9.88 -1.92
CA LEU A 50 3.09 9.30 -2.81
C LEU A 50 1.76 9.13 -2.10
N PHE A 51 1.77 8.57 -0.90
CA PHE A 51 0.56 8.18 -0.18
C PHE A 51 0.65 8.57 1.28
N VAL A 52 -0.52 8.80 1.87
CA VAL A 52 -0.70 8.85 3.32
C VAL A 52 -1.68 7.73 3.68
N LEU A 53 -1.21 6.76 4.44
CA LEU A 53 -2.03 5.67 4.95
C LEU A 53 -2.49 6.03 6.37
N PRO A 54 -3.77 5.82 6.69
CA PRO A 54 -4.26 6.12 8.04
C PRO A 54 -3.65 5.18 9.07
N ALA A 55 -3.59 5.64 10.31
CA ALA A 55 -3.20 4.83 11.45
C ALA A 55 -3.93 3.47 11.47
N GLY A 56 -3.22 2.41 11.81
CA GLY A 56 -3.74 1.06 11.84
C GLY A 56 -3.95 0.41 10.47
N ALA A 57 -3.52 1.04 9.38
CA ALA A 57 -3.59 0.41 8.07
C ALA A 57 -2.68 -0.82 8.00
N GLN A 58 -3.14 -1.81 7.25
CA GLN A 58 -2.35 -2.96 6.82
C GLN A 58 -2.10 -2.85 5.33
N ILE A 59 -0.86 -2.85 4.91
CA ILE A 59 -0.48 -2.85 3.51
C ILE A 59 -0.65 -4.27 2.96
N LEU A 60 -1.40 -4.42 1.87
CA LEU A 60 -1.60 -5.70 1.21
C LEU A 60 -0.58 -5.90 0.10
N SER A 61 -0.36 -4.87 -0.73
CA SER A 61 0.56 -4.94 -1.85
C SER A 61 0.93 -3.57 -2.39
N PHE A 62 2.08 -3.51 -3.07
CA PHE A 62 2.42 -2.47 -4.02
C PHE A 62 2.42 -3.04 -5.43
N THR A 63 1.92 -2.25 -6.37
CA THR A 63 1.98 -2.54 -7.80
C THR A 63 2.65 -1.37 -8.50
N VAL A 64 3.56 -1.66 -9.42
CA VAL A 64 4.26 -0.65 -10.22
C VAL A 64 4.02 -0.95 -11.69
N ASP A 65 3.29 -0.08 -12.35
CA ASP A 65 3.04 -0.10 -13.78
C ASP A 65 3.88 1.00 -14.45
N VAL A 66 4.64 0.65 -15.47
CA VAL A 66 5.59 1.53 -16.15
C VAL A 66 5.07 1.87 -17.54
N PRO A 67 4.43 3.03 -17.73
CA PRO A 67 3.99 3.47 -19.05
C PRO A 67 5.15 4.00 -19.91
N THR A 68 6.23 4.48 -19.30
CA THR A 68 7.42 4.95 -20.02
C THR A 68 8.67 4.38 -19.35
N ALA A 69 9.48 3.65 -20.12
CA ALA A 69 10.68 2.99 -19.61
C ALA A 69 11.68 3.96 -18.99
N PHE A 70 12.30 3.54 -17.89
CA PHE A 70 13.43 4.24 -17.28
C PHE A 70 14.72 3.79 -17.95
N ASN A 71 15.55 4.72 -18.42
CA ASN A 71 16.64 4.48 -19.35
C ASN A 71 18.02 4.93 -18.85
N SER A 72 18.32 4.89 -17.56
CA SER A 72 19.70 5.13 -17.12
C SER A 72 20.63 4.00 -17.60
N GLY A 73 21.93 4.34 -17.78
CA GLY A 73 22.84 3.50 -18.54
C GLY A 73 23.21 2.15 -17.93
N THR A 74 23.12 1.97 -16.59
CA THR A 74 23.58 0.72 -15.95
C THR A 74 22.48 0.10 -15.10
N ASN A 75 22.03 0.77 -14.04
CA ASN A 75 20.96 0.26 -13.19
C ASN A 75 19.84 1.28 -13.07
N ASN A 76 18.63 0.77 -12.98
CA ASN A 76 17.43 1.55 -12.70
C ASN A 76 16.74 0.95 -11.48
N VAL A 77 16.55 1.75 -10.44
CA VAL A 77 15.94 1.29 -9.18
C VAL A 77 14.83 2.26 -8.79
N ILE A 78 13.66 1.73 -8.50
CA ILE A 78 12.59 2.46 -7.82
C ILE A 78 12.54 1.89 -6.40
N THR A 79 12.67 2.75 -5.41
CA THR A 79 12.55 2.38 -3.99
C THR A 79 11.31 3.01 -3.42
N ILE A 80 10.44 2.21 -2.84
CA ILE A 80 9.27 2.64 -2.06
C ILE A 80 9.66 2.54 -0.59
N SER A 81 9.53 3.62 0.16
CA SER A 81 10.06 3.74 1.51
C SER A 81 9.02 4.21 2.52
N ASP A 82 9.28 3.88 3.78
CA ASP A 82 8.57 4.32 4.96
C ASP A 82 8.94 5.78 5.36
N PRO A 83 8.32 6.36 6.41
CA PRO A 83 8.64 7.71 6.88
C PRO A 83 10.08 7.86 7.41
N SER A 84 10.74 6.76 7.78
CA SER A 84 12.13 6.73 8.26
C SER A 84 13.14 6.45 7.14
N ALA A 85 12.68 6.47 5.87
CA ALA A 85 13.47 6.18 4.68
C ALA A 85 13.96 4.71 4.56
N ASN A 86 13.38 3.79 5.32
CA ASN A 86 13.64 2.37 5.12
C ASN A 86 12.86 1.84 3.92
N SER A 87 13.44 0.92 3.18
CA SER A 87 12.81 0.35 1.98
C SER A 87 11.70 -0.63 2.35
N LEU A 88 10.48 -0.33 1.95
CA LEU A 88 9.33 -1.24 2.01
C LEU A 88 9.34 -2.20 0.82
N ALA A 89 9.62 -1.68 -0.36
CA ALA A 89 9.62 -2.44 -1.60
C ALA A 89 10.53 -1.80 -2.65
N THR A 90 11.05 -2.61 -3.55
CA THR A 90 11.91 -2.16 -4.65
C THR A 90 11.52 -2.78 -5.98
N VAL A 91 11.74 -2.00 -7.05
CA VAL A 91 11.82 -2.50 -8.41
C VAL A 91 13.23 -2.24 -8.90
N THR A 92 13.94 -3.28 -9.31
CA THR A 92 15.32 -3.18 -9.74
C THR A 92 15.49 -3.80 -11.12
N ALA A 93 16.14 -3.06 -12.02
CA ALA A 93 16.62 -3.56 -13.29
C ALA A 93 18.13 -3.32 -13.35
N THR A 94 18.90 -4.41 -13.25
CA THR A 94 20.37 -4.41 -13.35
C THR A 94 20.79 -4.60 -14.79
N SER A 95 21.70 -3.76 -15.25
CA SER A 95 22.20 -3.77 -16.65
C SER A 95 21.10 -3.63 -17.70
N ALA A 96 19.96 -3.05 -17.33
CA ALA A 96 18.80 -2.91 -18.19
C ALA A 96 17.91 -1.73 -17.77
N ASN A 97 17.02 -1.35 -18.66
CA ASN A 97 15.95 -0.40 -18.38
C ASN A 97 14.84 -1.07 -17.57
N ILE A 98 14.15 -0.31 -16.72
CA ILE A 98 12.83 -0.76 -16.26
C ILE A 98 11.90 -0.57 -17.45
N THR A 99 11.48 -1.68 -18.03
CA THR A 99 10.74 -1.71 -19.29
C THR A 99 9.25 -1.35 -19.08
N VAL A 100 8.61 -0.95 -20.18
CA VAL A 100 7.16 -0.73 -20.20
C VAL A 100 6.41 -1.99 -19.79
N GLY A 101 5.39 -1.83 -18.96
CA GLY A 101 4.54 -2.90 -18.44
C GLY A 101 4.53 -2.97 -16.94
N ARG A 102 4.02 -4.06 -16.39
CA ARG A 102 4.02 -4.29 -14.95
C ARG A 102 5.37 -4.77 -14.47
N ALA A 103 5.98 -4.01 -13.58
CA ALA A 103 7.26 -4.36 -12.99
C ALA A 103 7.09 -5.37 -11.85
N THR A 104 8.09 -6.22 -11.66
CA THR A 104 8.16 -7.10 -10.50
C THR A 104 8.61 -6.29 -9.28
N VAL A 105 7.78 -6.29 -8.25
CA VAL A 105 8.05 -5.59 -6.99
C VAL A 105 8.60 -6.60 -5.99
N ALA A 106 9.79 -6.34 -5.48
CA ALA A 106 10.39 -7.11 -4.39
C ALA A 106 10.09 -6.44 -3.06
N VAL A 107 9.43 -7.16 -2.16
CA VAL A 107 9.15 -6.70 -0.79
C VAL A 107 10.40 -6.85 0.07
N THR A 108 10.71 -5.84 0.87
CA THR A 108 11.86 -5.88 1.77
C THR A 108 11.48 -6.55 3.09
N GLY A 109 12.09 -7.69 3.38
CA GLY A 109 11.75 -8.51 4.55
C GLY A 109 11.98 -7.84 5.90
N ALA A 110 12.90 -6.85 5.98
CA ALA A 110 13.18 -6.12 7.20
C ALA A 110 11.99 -5.26 7.69
N GLN A 111 11.08 -4.88 6.78
CA GLN A 111 9.93 -4.01 7.05
C GLN A 111 8.59 -4.76 7.08
N ILE A 112 8.63 -6.07 7.27
CA ILE A 112 7.41 -6.89 7.24
C ILE A 112 6.41 -6.52 8.34
N ALA A 113 6.88 -5.97 9.47
CA ALA A 113 6.02 -5.51 10.54
C ALA A 113 5.10 -4.36 10.12
N GLU A 114 5.59 -3.45 9.28
CA GLU A 114 4.84 -2.31 8.75
C GLU A 114 3.76 -2.73 7.75
N TYR A 115 4.00 -3.84 7.03
CA TYR A 115 2.95 -4.46 6.21
C TYR A 115 1.80 -4.99 7.05
N ILE A 116 2.08 -5.47 8.26
CA ILE A 116 1.04 -6.00 9.17
C ILE A 116 0.27 -4.84 9.82
N ASN A 117 0.96 -3.78 10.23
CA ASN A 117 0.37 -2.61 10.87
C ASN A 117 1.33 -1.42 10.76
N VAL A 118 0.89 -0.36 10.11
CA VAL A 118 1.69 0.87 9.93
C VAL A 118 1.86 1.69 11.22
N GLY A 119 1.20 1.30 12.32
CA GLY A 119 1.28 1.98 13.61
C GLY A 119 0.08 2.84 13.95
N THR A 120 0.23 3.69 14.96
CA THR A 120 -0.85 4.47 15.59
C THR A 120 -0.98 5.89 15.05
N THR A 121 -0.16 6.28 14.08
CA THR A 121 -0.18 7.59 13.41
C THR A 121 -0.28 7.40 11.90
N ASP A 122 -0.62 8.48 11.20
CA ASP A 122 -0.60 8.49 9.75
C ASP A 122 0.78 8.12 9.21
N PHE A 123 0.80 7.23 8.23
CA PHE A 123 2.01 6.64 7.67
C PHE A 123 2.24 7.15 6.25
N ILE A 124 3.33 7.90 6.08
CA ILE A 124 3.69 8.49 4.78
C ILE A 124 4.52 7.48 3.99
N VAL A 125 4.03 7.11 2.83
CA VAL A 125 4.78 6.30 1.86
C VAL A 125 5.39 7.22 0.81
N SER A 126 6.71 7.14 0.66
CA SER A 126 7.47 7.89 -0.34
C SER A 126 8.09 6.96 -1.37
N ALA A 127 8.47 7.50 -2.51
CA ALA A 127 9.30 6.76 -3.46
C ALA A 127 10.39 7.64 -4.06
N THR A 128 11.47 6.97 -4.49
CA THR A 128 12.60 7.58 -5.20
C THR A 128 12.94 6.76 -6.43
N PHE A 129 13.43 7.44 -7.46
CA PHE A 129 14.12 6.81 -8.58
C PHE A 129 15.62 7.02 -8.43
N ALA A 130 16.40 5.96 -8.58
CA ALA A 130 17.85 6.00 -8.64
C ALA A 130 18.35 5.28 -9.90
N GLY A 131 19.06 6.00 -10.74
CA GLY A 131 19.72 5.48 -11.92
C GLY A 131 21.23 5.58 -11.80
N THR A 132 21.97 4.63 -12.36
CA THR A 132 23.44 4.66 -12.44
C THR A 132 23.93 4.55 -13.87
N GLY A 133 25.13 5.05 -14.12
CA GLY A 133 25.69 5.14 -15.46
C GLY A 133 25.29 6.41 -16.18
N THR A 134 24.77 6.32 -17.39
CA THR A 134 24.27 7.48 -18.11
C THR A 134 23.00 8.02 -17.43
N THR A 135 22.91 9.32 -17.29
CA THR A 135 21.72 9.97 -16.70
C THR A 135 20.45 9.60 -17.45
N ALA A 136 19.42 9.24 -16.73
CA ALA A 136 18.11 8.97 -17.33
C ALA A 136 17.53 10.21 -17.99
N THR A 137 16.93 10.04 -19.14
CA THR A 137 16.24 11.09 -19.90
C THR A 137 14.74 10.82 -20.03
N THR A 138 14.31 9.61 -19.74
CA THR A 138 12.90 9.17 -19.75
C THR A 138 12.63 8.25 -18.56
N GLY A 139 11.38 8.16 -18.19
CA GLY A 139 10.88 7.22 -17.18
C GLY A 139 9.65 7.77 -16.47
N LEU A 140 8.63 6.96 -16.43
CA LEU A 140 7.41 7.23 -15.66
C LEU A 140 6.87 5.90 -15.13
N ALA A 141 6.53 5.88 -13.87
CA ALA A 141 5.85 4.76 -13.24
C ALA A 141 4.58 5.22 -12.55
N THR A 142 3.55 4.41 -12.58
CA THR A 142 2.36 4.54 -11.73
C THR A 142 2.50 3.52 -10.61
N ILE A 143 2.59 4.01 -9.39
CA ILE A 143 2.69 3.18 -8.19
C ILE A 143 1.33 3.15 -7.54
N THR A 144 0.86 1.96 -7.22
CA THR A 144 -0.44 1.73 -6.58
C THR A 144 -0.21 0.96 -5.29
N VAL A 145 -0.75 1.46 -4.18
CA VAL A 145 -0.81 0.75 -2.91
C VAL A 145 -2.21 0.22 -2.68
N GLN A 146 -2.31 -1.01 -2.20
CA GLN A 146 -3.55 -1.60 -1.69
C GLN A 146 -3.40 -1.83 -0.19
N TYR A 147 -4.38 -1.41 0.57
CA TYR A 147 -4.38 -1.58 2.02
C TYR A 147 -5.79 -1.75 2.57
N VAL A 148 -5.87 -2.28 3.77
CA VAL A 148 -7.09 -2.31 4.58
C VAL A 148 -6.87 -1.48 5.84
N VAL A 149 -7.90 -0.77 6.29
CA VAL A 149 -7.84 -0.01 7.54
C VAL A 149 -8.32 -0.90 8.66
N ARG A 150 -7.51 -0.99 9.70
CA ARG A 150 -7.85 -1.60 10.98
C ARG A 150 -8.20 -0.51 12.00
N ASN A 151 -8.57 -0.90 13.18
CA ASN A 151 -8.60 0.03 14.30
C ASN A 151 -7.17 0.57 14.57
N SER A 152 -7.08 1.77 15.10
CA SER A 152 -5.79 2.42 15.43
C SER A 152 -4.92 1.65 16.43
N ASP A 153 -5.51 0.70 17.16
CA ASP A 153 -4.81 -0.22 18.07
C ASP A 153 -4.31 -1.50 17.35
N GLY A 154 -4.48 -1.60 16.05
CA GLY A 154 -4.08 -2.75 15.25
C GLY A 154 -5.02 -3.94 15.31
N THR A 155 -6.16 -3.83 15.96
CA THR A 155 -7.14 -4.91 16.01
C THR A 155 -7.98 -4.97 14.74
N TYR A 156 -8.36 -6.18 14.32
CA TYR A 156 -9.14 -6.38 13.09
C TYR A 156 -10.64 -6.18 13.27
N ALA A 157 -11.11 -6.18 14.48
CA ALA A 157 -12.52 -6.10 14.78
C ALA A 157 -12.83 -4.78 15.45
N PRO A 158 -13.99 -4.16 15.16
CA PRO A 158 -14.54 -3.23 16.12
C PRO A 158 -14.60 -3.95 17.46
N THR A 159 -14.05 -3.33 18.50
CA THR A 159 -14.25 -3.77 19.89
C THR A 159 -15.70 -4.15 20.06
N ALA A 160 -15.96 -5.31 20.66
CA ALA A 160 -17.29 -5.86 20.78
C ALA A 160 -18.28 -4.76 21.15
N TYR A 161 -19.32 -4.64 20.35
CA TYR A 161 -20.46 -3.79 20.70
C TYR A 161 -21.02 -4.35 22.02
N THR A 162 -20.71 -3.72 23.11
CA THR A 162 -21.40 -3.92 24.38
C THR A 162 -22.74 -3.21 24.26
N ALA A 163 -23.78 -4.01 24.09
CA ALA A 163 -25.16 -3.55 24.13
C ALA A 163 -25.52 -3.01 25.52
#